data_a4eecc6746239f4a03099cefbe413b12
#
_entry.id   a4eecc6746239f4a03099cefbe413b12
#
_cell.length_a   1.000
_cell.length_b   1.000
_cell.length_c   1.000
_cell.angle_alpha   90.00
_cell.angle_beta   90.00
_cell.angle_gamma   90.00
#
_symmetry.space_group_name_H-M   'P 1'
#
loop_
_entity.id
_entity.type
_entity.pdbx_description
1 polymer ?
#
loop_
_entity_poly.entity_id
_entity_poly.type
_entity_poly.pdbx_seq_one_letter_code
_entity_poly.pdbx_strand_id
1 'polypeptide(L)'
;CGSGGMFVQSVKFIENHEGNKRDISIYGQEQTGTTYKLAKMNLAIRGIAGNLGEVPADTFFRDQHLDLKADFIMANPPFNLKAWRAGDELSDDPRWAGYEVPPTGNANYGWILHMISKLSERGVAGFVLANGSMSTNTSGEGAIRRKIIENDLVDCMIALPGQLFYTTQIPVCLWFLTKNKQVVEGHSESNHRDRQGETLFIDVRNMGRAWWT
;
A
#
# COMPACT_ATOMS: atom_id res chain seq x y z
N CYS A 1 -2.22 -0.57 10.35
CA CYS A 1 -1.97 -2.01 10.10
C CYS A 1 -3.15 -2.90 10.56
N GLY A 2 -4.17 -2.30 11.14
CA GLY A 2 -5.33 -3.03 11.64
C GLY A 2 -4.93 -4.03 12.72
N SER A 3 -5.62 -5.17 12.76
CA SER A 3 -5.33 -6.28 13.70
C SER A 3 -4.10 -7.13 13.33
N GLY A 4 -3.30 -6.72 12.35
CA GLY A 4 -2.12 -7.46 11.90
C GLY A 4 -2.44 -8.67 11.00
N GLY A 5 -3.65 -8.79 10.49
CA GLY A 5 -4.06 -9.93 9.66
C GLY A 5 -3.23 -10.12 8.40
N MET A 6 -2.86 -9.03 7.74
CA MET A 6 -2.00 -9.09 6.54
C MET A 6 -0.62 -9.65 6.87
N PHE A 7 -0.02 -9.28 7.99
CA PHE A 7 1.28 -9.83 8.43
C PHE A 7 1.21 -11.34 8.64
N VAL A 8 0.13 -11.81 9.29
CA VAL A 8 -0.09 -13.24 9.51
C VAL A 8 -0.20 -13.99 8.18
N GLN A 9 -0.93 -13.44 7.21
CA GLN A 9 -1.08 -14.07 5.89
C GLN A 9 0.23 -14.04 5.10
N SER A 10 1.02 -12.97 5.21
CA SER A 10 2.33 -12.88 4.57
C SER A 10 3.29 -13.94 5.10
N VAL A 11 3.35 -14.12 6.43
CA VAL A 11 4.16 -15.20 7.03
C VAL A 11 3.73 -16.57 6.54
N LYS A 12 2.42 -16.86 6.53
CA LYS A 12 1.90 -18.13 5.99
C LYS A 12 2.25 -18.32 4.51
N PHE A 13 2.18 -17.25 3.71
CA PHE A 13 2.56 -17.31 2.31
C PHE A 13 4.02 -17.73 2.17
N ILE A 14 4.93 -17.11 2.92
CA ILE A 14 6.36 -17.41 2.91
C ILE A 14 6.61 -18.86 3.34
N GLU A 15 6.02 -19.31 4.43
CA GLU A 15 6.15 -20.69 4.91
C GLU A 15 5.63 -21.71 3.88
N ASN A 16 4.52 -21.43 3.21
CA ASN A 16 3.95 -22.28 2.17
C ASN A 16 4.81 -22.34 0.88
N HIS A 17 5.73 -21.38 0.69
CA HIS A 17 6.65 -21.32 -0.45
C HIS A 17 8.10 -21.63 -0.02
N GLU A 18 8.26 -22.47 1.02
CA GLU A 18 9.55 -22.96 1.51
C GLU A 18 10.49 -21.85 2.03
N GLY A 19 9.96 -20.64 2.26
CA GLY A 19 10.70 -19.54 2.86
C GLY A 19 10.75 -19.65 4.40
N ASN A 20 11.70 -18.95 5.00
CA ASN A 20 11.87 -18.94 6.44
C ASN A 20 11.30 -17.62 7.02
N LYS A 21 10.34 -17.72 7.93
CA LYS A 21 9.76 -16.54 8.60
C LYS A 21 10.77 -15.72 9.42
N ARG A 22 11.95 -16.26 9.72
CA ARG A 22 13.01 -15.54 10.43
C ARG A 22 13.78 -14.57 9.53
N ASP A 23 13.64 -14.72 8.21
CA ASP A 23 14.35 -13.90 7.22
C ASP A 23 13.57 -12.64 6.86
N ILE A 24 12.40 -12.42 7.49
CA ILE A 24 11.57 -11.25 7.29
C ILE A 24 11.53 -10.36 8.52
N SER A 25 11.56 -9.04 8.28
CA SER A 25 11.31 -8.01 9.28
C SER A 25 9.97 -7.34 9.02
N ILE A 26 9.08 -7.38 10.00
CA ILE A 26 7.72 -6.85 9.89
C ILE A 26 7.65 -5.49 10.58
N TYR A 27 7.15 -4.51 9.85
CA TYR A 27 6.90 -3.16 10.34
C TYR A 27 5.45 -2.76 10.10
N GLY A 28 4.86 -2.06 11.04
CA GLY A 28 3.52 -1.55 10.90
C GLY A 28 3.23 -0.44 11.88
N GLN A 29 2.10 0.23 11.69
CA GLN A 29 1.63 1.25 12.60
C GLN A 29 0.11 1.23 12.65
N GLU A 30 -0.45 1.48 13.81
CA GLU A 30 -1.89 1.51 14.06
C GLU A 30 -2.26 2.67 14.97
N GLN A 31 -3.28 3.42 14.59
CA GLN A 31 -3.72 4.60 15.32
C GLN A 31 -4.58 4.24 16.54
N THR A 32 -5.43 3.22 16.42
CA THR A 32 -6.41 2.88 17.45
C THR A 32 -5.81 1.98 18.52
N GLY A 33 -5.80 2.43 19.77
CA GLY A 33 -5.13 1.73 20.88
C GLY A 33 -5.59 0.30 21.10
N THR A 34 -6.89 0.02 21.00
CA THR A 34 -7.45 -1.35 21.09
C THR A 34 -6.98 -2.22 19.94
N THR A 35 -7.00 -1.70 18.72
CA THR A 35 -6.56 -2.42 17.51
C THR A 35 -5.07 -2.67 17.53
N TYR A 36 -4.27 -1.70 18.01
CA TYR A 36 -2.83 -1.87 18.22
C TYR A 36 -2.50 -3.01 19.19
N LYS A 37 -3.20 -3.08 20.34
CA LYS A 37 -3.04 -4.17 21.31
C LYS A 37 -3.44 -5.51 20.70
N LEU A 38 -4.53 -5.53 19.93
CA LEU A 38 -4.99 -6.72 19.23
C LEU A 38 -3.96 -7.20 18.19
N ALA A 39 -3.37 -6.29 17.46
CA ALA A 39 -2.29 -6.62 16.50
C ALA A 39 -1.08 -7.24 17.21
N LYS A 40 -0.60 -6.63 18.29
CA LYS A 40 0.49 -7.18 19.11
C LYS A 40 0.18 -8.59 19.62
N MET A 41 -1.02 -8.79 20.14
CA MET A 41 -1.49 -10.07 20.63
C MET A 41 -1.57 -11.12 19.52
N ASN A 42 -2.10 -10.72 18.36
CA ASN A 42 -2.24 -11.57 17.19
C ASN A 42 -0.89 -12.08 16.66
N LEU A 43 0.14 -11.21 16.62
CA LEU A 43 1.49 -11.59 16.24
C LEU A 43 2.16 -12.47 17.32
N ALA A 44 2.03 -12.08 18.59
CA ALA A 44 2.65 -12.80 19.73
C ALA A 44 2.18 -14.26 19.83
N ILE A 45 0.88 -14.51 19.72
CA ILE A 45 0.29 -15.88 19.79
C ILE A 45 0.85 -16.78 18.66
N ARG A 46 1.27 -16.19 17.55
CA ARG A 46 1.82 -16.92 16.39
C ARG A 46 3.35 -16.95 16.34
N GLY A 47 4.00 -16.40 17.36
CA GLY A 47 5.45 -16.31 17.40
C GLY A 47 6.04 -15.46 16.26
N ILE A 48 5.29 -14.46 15.81
CA ILE A 48 5.71 -13.54 14.75
C ILE A 48 6.29 -12.28 15.42
N ALA A 49 7.57 -12.02 15.18
CA ALA A 49 8.19 -10.76 15.59
C ALA A 49 7.77 -9.63 14.64
N GLY A 50 7.40 -8.47 15.19
CA GLY A 50 7.05 -7.31 14.38
C GLY A 50 7.21 -6.02 15.16
N ASN A 51 7.73 -4.99 14.51
CA ASN A 51 7.81 -3.63 15.03
C ASN A 51 6.58 -2.84 14.61
N LEU A 52 5.64 -2.65 15.53
CA LEU A 52 4.42 -1.89 15.31
C LEU A 52 4.50 -0.45 15.84
N GLY A 53 5.70 0.03 16.11
CA GLY A 53 5.94 1.28 16.81
C GLY A 53 5.80 1.13 18.35
N GLU A 54 6.16 2.17 19.06
CA GLU A 54 6.14 2.17 20.53
C GLU A 54 4.74 2.33 21.10
N VAL A 55 3.93 3.18 20.44
CA VAL A 55 2.59 3.56 20.87
C VAL A 55 1.61 3.55 19.68
N PRO A 56 0.29 3.49 19.95
CA PRO A 56 -0.70 3.78 18.91
C PRO A 56 -0.51 5.20 18.38
N ALA A 57 -0.41 5.36 17.07
CA ALA A 57 -0.18 6.67 16.47
C ALA A 57 -0.73 6.76 15.04
N ASP A 58 -1.18 7.96 14.69
CA ASP A 58 -1.55 8.30 13.32
C ASP A 58 -0.31 8.31 12.42
N THR A 59 -0.38 7.59 11.31
CA THR A 59 0.72 7.44 10.36
C THR A 59 1.12 8.75 9.69
N PHE A 60 0.19 9.67 9.50
CA PHE A 60 0.49 10.95 8.88
C PHE A 60 1.14 11.93 9.85
N PHE A 61 0.66 12.00 11.10
CA PHE A 61 1.11 12.98 12.08
C PHE A 61 2.26 12.51 12.96
N ARG A 62 2.42 11.20 13.12
CA ARG A 62 3.47 10.61 13.94
C ARG A 62 3.99 9.31 13.33
N ASP A 63 4.76 9.44 12.28
CA ASP A 63 5.45 8.30 11.67
C ASP A 63 6.55 7.78 12.62
N GLN A 64 6.41 6.55 13.09
CA GLN A 64 7.35 5.92 14.03
C GLN A 64 8.45 5.12 13.32
N HIS A 65 8.46 5.12 11.99
CA HIS A 65 9.41 4.38 11.16
C HIS A 65 10.03 5.32 10.10
N LEU A 66 10.53 6.48 10.52
CA LEU A 66 10.97 7.56 9.61
C LEU A 66 11.96 7.09 8.55
N ASP A 67 12.98 6.33 8.95
CA ASP A 67 14.07 5.89 8.06
C ASP A 67 13.80 4.53 7.38
N LEU A 68 12.61 3.95 7.60
CA LEU A 68 12.27 2.65 7.01
C LEU A 68 12.24 2.74 5.49
N LYS A 69 12.96 1.84 4.85
CA LYS A 69 12.82 1.50 3.43
C LYS A 69 12.48 0.02 3.31
N ALA A 70 11.26 -0.24 2.87
CA ALA A 70 10.70 -1.58 2.82
C ALA A 70 10.82 -2.17 1.41
N ASP A 71 11.14 -3.45 1.34
CA ASP A 71 11.19 -4.20 0.07
C ASP A 71 9.78 -4.56 -0.38
N PHE A 72 8.87 -4.80 0.56
CA PHE A 72 7.47 -5.09 0.26
C PHE A 72 6.56 -4.23 1.15
N ILE A 73 5.62 -3.54 0.53
CA ILE A 73 4.57 -2.81 1.23
C ILE A 73 3.22 -3.41 0.82
N MET A 74 2.44 -3.80 1.81
CA MET A 74 1.05 -4.23 1.60
C MET A 74 0.12 -3.40 2.47
N ALA A 75 -0.91 -2.82 1.88
CA ALA A 75 -1.83 -1.97 2.61
C ALA A 75 -3.27 -2.08 2.10
N ASN A 76 -4.20 -1.93 3.05
CA ASN A 76 -5.60 -1.68 2.79
C ASN A 76 -5.99 -0.45 3.64
N PRO A 77 -5.62 0.76 3.19
CA PRO A 77 -5.91 1.98 3.92
C PRO A 77 -7.41 2.29 3.91
N PRO A 78 -7.91 3.11 4.85
CA PRO A 78 -9.31 3.55 4.82
C PRO A 78 -9.62 4.28 3.52
N PHE A 79 -10.71 3.83 2.83
CA PHE A 79 -11.09 4.39 1.53
C PHE A 79 -11.70 5.77 1.68
N ASN A 80 -11.25 6.71 0.86
CA ASN A 80 -11.82 8.06 0.76
C ASN A 80 -11.93 8.78 2.11
N LEU A 81 -10.94 8.61 2.99
CA LEU A 81 -10.92 9.26 4.29
C LEU A 81 -10.90 10.78 4.11
N LYS A 82 -11.96 11.43 4.60
CA LYS A 82 -12.15 12.89 4.54
C LYS A 82 -11.62 13.56 5.80
N ALA A 83 -11.29 14.85 5.67
CA ALA A 83 -10.84 15.68 6.79
C ALA A 83 -9.70 15.04 7.61
N TRP A 84 -8.79 14.36 6.91
CA TRP A 84 -7.68 13.64 7.50
C TRP A 84 -6.54 14.56 7.97
N ARG A 85 -6.55 15.81 7.53
CA ARG A 85 -5.70 16.91 8.00
C ARG A 85 -6.41 18.25 7.82
N ALA A 86 -6.01 19.28 8.54
CA ALA A 86 -6.42 20.65 8.27
C ALA A 86 -5.69 21.23 7.04
N GLY A 87 -6.11 22.38 6.56
CA GLY A 87 -5.62 22.94 5.30
C GLY A 87 -4.13 23.23 5.29
N ASP A 88 -3.61 23.71 6.41
CA ASP A 88 -2.23 24.12 6.65
C ASP A 88 -1.34 23.01 7.24
N GLU A 89 -1.96 21.94 7.75
CA GLU A 89 -1.20 20.81 8.31
C GLU A 89 -0.54 19.98 7.21
N LEU A 90 0.66 19.50 7.49
CA LEU A 90 1.46 18.64 6.60
C LEU A 90 1.70 19.22 5.20
N SER A 91 1.61 20.56 5.01
CA SER A 91 1.85 21.21 3.72
C SER A 91 3.29 21.02 3.26
N ASP A 92 4.25 21.07 4.18
CA ASP A 92 5.69 20.93 3.90
C ASP A 92 6.24 19.54 4.25
N ASP A 93 5.38 18.54 4.33
CA ASP A 93 5.79 17.17 4.68
C ASP A 93 6.71 16.58 3.59
N PRO A 94 7.89 16.06 3.95
CA PRO A 94 8.86 15.53 2.99
C PRO A 94 8.34 14.37 2.14
N ARG A 95 7.28 13.70 2.55
CA ARG A 95 6.65 12.62 1.77
C ARG A 95 6.02 13.12 0.47
N TRP A 96 5.69 14.42 0.40
CA TRP A 96 5.13 15.06 -0.80
C TRP A 96 6.19 15.69 -1.70
N ALA A 97 7.47 15.62 -1.35
CA ALA A 97 8.53 16.26 -2.13
C ALA A 97 8.47 15.83 -3.62
N GLY A 98 8.34 16.82 -4.50
CA GLY A 98 8.20 16.58 -5.95
C GLY A 98 6.77 16.31 -6.44
N TYR A 99 5.79 16.35 -5.55
CA TYR A 99 4.36 16.19 -5.84
C TYR A 99 3.55 17.37 -5.30
N GLU A 100 2.33 17.51 -5.79
CA GLU A 100 1.33 18.35 -5.15
C GLU A 100 0.96 17.83 -3.75
N VAL A 101 0.61 18.73 -2.84
CA VAL A 101 0.15 18.36 -1.50
C VAL A 101 -1.20 17.63 -1.61
N PRO A 102 -1.36 16.42 -1.07
CA PRO A 102 -2.61 15.68 -1.15
C PRO A 102 -3.78 16.47 -0.54
N PRO A 103 -4.97 16.45 -1.17
CA PRO A 103 -6.10 17.26 -0.72
C PRO A 103 -6.62 16.83 0.65
N THR A 104 -7.10 17.79 1.44
CA THR A 104 -7.72 17.53 2.75
C THR A 104 -9.01 16.71 2.68
N GLY A 105 -9.68 16.78 1.53
CA GLY A 105 -10.97 16.10 1.30
C GLY A 105 -10.86 14.61 1.04
N ASN A 106 -9.66 14.09 0.75
CA ASN A 106 -9.45 12.67 0.47
C ASN A 106 -7.98 12.26 0.71
N ALA A 107 -7.77 11.28 1.58
CA ALA A 107 -6.44 10.80 1.94
C ALA A 107 -5.84 9.78 0.95
N ASN A 108 -6.55 9.35 -0.09
CA ASN A 108 -6.09 8.27 -0.96
C ASN A 108 -4.67 8.52 -1.51
N TYR A 109 -4.41 9.72 -2.03
CA TYR A 109 -3.09 10.08 -2.54
C TYR A 109 -2.06 10.38 -1.44
N GLY A 110 -2.49 10.78 -0.25
CA GLY A 110 -1.63 10.82 0.94
C GLY A 110 -1.08 9.44 1.27
N TRP A 111 -1.91 8.40 1.25
CA TRP A 111 -1.48 7.02 1.44
C TRP A 111 -0.53 6.54 0.35
N ILE A 112 -0.83 6.84 -0.92
CA ILE A 112 0.04 6.46 -2.04
C ILE A 112 1.43 7.08 -1.87
N LEU A 113 1.52 8.39 -1.63
CA LEU A 113 2.79 9.08 -1.45
C LEU A 113 3.54 8.63 -0.20
N HIS A 114 2.83 8.35 0.90
CA HIS A 114 3.43 7.73 2.08
C HIS A 114 4.09 6.39 1.73
N MET A 115 3.41 5.51 1.02
CA MET A 115 3.99 4.23 0.60
C MET A 115 5.18 4.40 -0.34
N ILE A 116 5.11 5.31 -1.31
CA ILE A 116 6.23 5.63 -2.20
C ILE A 116 7.46 6.11 -1.39
N SER A 117 7.24 6.94 -0.37
CA SER A 117 8.33 7.43 0.49
C SER A 117 9.01 6.31 1.30
N LYS A 118 8.29 5.24 1.59
CA LYS A 118 8.77 4.07 2.35
C LYS A 118 9.34 2.94 1.48
N LEU A 119 9.16 2.98 0.18
CA LEU A 119 9.73 1.96 -0.71
C LEU A 119 11.26 2.05 -0.76
N SER A 120 11.92 0.89 -0.68
CA SER A 120 13.33 0.74 -1.08
C SER A 120 13.47 0.91 -2.59
N GLU A 121 14.71 1.05 -3.09
CA GLU A 121 14.98 1.27 -4.51
C GLU A 121 14.55 0.08 -5.40
N ARG A 122 14.41 -1.11 -4.82
CA ARG A 122 13.93 -2.32 -5.50
C ARG A 122 12.59 -2.81 -4.95
N GLY A 123 11.97 -2.00 -4.10
CA GLY A 123 10.74 -2.37 -3.40
C GLY A 123 9.52 -2.39 -4.29
N VAL A 124 8.55 -3.19 -3.88
CA VAL A 124 7.23 -3.29 -4.50
C VAL A 124 6.15 -2.99 -3.46
N ALA A 125 5.23 -2.10 -3.80
CA ALA A 125 4.03 -1.86 -3.00
C ALA A 125 2.80 -2.42 -3.71
N GLY A 126 1.98 -3.19 -2.99
CA GLY A 126 0.67 -3.65 -3.42
C GLY A 126 -0.41 -3.20 -2.44
N PHE A 127 -1.41 -2.45 -2.90
CA PHE A 127 -2.43 -1.93 -2.00
C PHE A 127 -3.80 -1.76 -2.67
N VAL A 128 -4.83 -1.75 -1.83
CA VAL A 128 -6.23 -1.62 -2.26
C VAL A 128 -6.68 -0.19 -2.09
N LEU A 129 -7.34 0.38 -3.10
CA LEU A 129 -8.04 1.66 -3.00
C LEU A 129 -9.40 1.59 -3.68
N ALA A 130 -10.27 2.56 -3.39
CA ALA A 130 -11.51 2.75 -4.12
C ALA A 130 -11.21 2.98 -5.62
N ASN A 131 -12.04 2.40 -6.48
CA ASN A 131 -11.84 2.42 -7.94
C ASN A 131 -11.73 3.83 -8.52
N GLY A 132 -12.39 4.81 -7.89
CA GLY A 132 -12.28 6.23 -8.25
C GLY A 132 -10.86 6.78 -8.20
N SER A 133 -9.94 6.17 -7.41
CA SER A 133 -8.53 6.58 -7.35
C SER A 133 -7.82 6.51 -8.69
N MET A 134 -8.27 5.64 -9.61
CA MET A 134 -7.70 5.52 -10.95
C MET A 134 -8.05 6.69 -11.88
N SER A 135 -9.13 7.40 -11.64
CA SER A 135 -9.68 8.37 -12.61
C SER A 135 -10.01 9.75 -12.05
N THR A 136 -10.02 9.92 -10.71
CA THR A 136 -10.35 11.20 -10.08
C THR A 136 -9.42 12.33 -10.52
N ASN A 137 -10.00 13.51 -10.74
CA ASN A 137 -9.27 14.76 -10.96
C ASN A 137 -9.62 15.83 -9.91
N THR A 138 -10.36 15.44 -8.87
CA THR A 138 -10.84 16.35 -7.83
C THR A 138 -9.67 16.91 -7.03
N SER A 139 -9.67 18.23 -6.80
CA SER A 139 -8.75 18.89 -5.86
C SER A 139 -7.26 18.56 -6.04
N GLY A 140 -6.77 18.44 -7.29
CA GLY A 140 -5.35 18.19 -7.57
C GLY A 140 -4.92 16.72 -7.60
N GLU A 141 -5.79 15.77 -7.26
CA GLU A 141 -5.45 14.34 -7.29
C GLU A 141 -4.96 13.87 -8.67
N GLY A 142 -5.52 14.44 -9.75
CA GLY A 142 -5.08 14.14 -11.11
C GLY A 142 -3.63 14.55 -11.41
N ALA A 143 -3.16 15.66 -10.84
CA ALA A 143 -1.77 16.11 -10.99
C ALA A 143 -0.80 15.17 -10.26
N ILE A 144 -1.14 14.77 -9.04
CA ILE A 144 -0.34 13.80 -8.28
C ILE A 144 -0.28 12.46 -9.06
N ARG A 145 -1.41 11.95 -9.54
CA ARG A 145 -1.46 10.71 -10.33
C ARG A 145 -0.58 10.80 -11.57
N ARG A 146 -0.70 11.90 -12.34
CA ARG A 146 0.13 12.13 -13.52
C ARG A 146 1.60 12.05 -13.18
N LYS A 147 2.03 12.72 -12.11
CA LYS A 147 3.43 12.74 -11.69
C LYS A 147 3.94 11.35 -11.25
N ILE A 148 3.11 10.53 -10.60
CA ILE A 148 3.43 9.15 -10.24
C ILE A 148 3.66 8.31 -11.51
N ILE A 149 2.84 8.50 -12.54
CA ILE A 149 2.97 7.82 -13.83
C ILE A 149 4.21 8.31 -14.59
N GLU A 150 4.43 9.62 -14.66
CA GLU A 150 5.60 10.23 -15.32
C GLU A 150 6.92 9.81 -14.65
N ASN A 151 6.90 9.56 -13.35
CA ASN A 151 8.03 9.00 -12.61
C ASN A 151 8.18 7.48 -12.78
N ASP A 152 7.39 6.87 -13.65
CA ASP A 152 7.39 5.44 -13.98
C ASP A 152 7.23 4.49 -12.79
N LEU A 153 6.45 4.92 -11.77
CA LEU A 153 6.27 4.15 -10.54
C LEU A 153 5.13 3.11 -10.62
N VAL A 154 4.16 3.29 -11.52
CA VAL A 154 3.00 2.39 -11.63
C VAL A 154 3.37 1.18 -12.49
N ASP A 155 3.45 0.00 -11.88
CA ASP A 155 3.76 -1.26 -12.57
C ASP A 155 2.49 -1.95 -13.08
N CYS A 156 1.49 -2.11 -12.20
CA CYS A 156 0.23 -2.75 -12.57
C CYS A 156 -0.96 -2.13 -11.82
N MET A 157 -2.12 -2.13 -12.48
CA MET A 157 -3.40 -1.76 -11.89
C MET A 157 -4.46 -2.81 -12.23
N ILE A 158 -5.19 -3.28 -11.21
CA ILE A 158 -6.21 -4.31 -11.38
C ILE A 158 -7.54 -3.79 -10.89
N ALA A 159 -8.53 -3.69 -11.79
CA ALA A 159 -9.90 -3.37 -11.42
C ALA A 159 -10.60 -4.64 -10.92
N LEU A 160 -11.10 -4.60 -9.68
CA LEU A 160 -11.73 -5.75 -9.02
C LEU A 160 -13.27 -5.67 -9.10
N PRO A 161 -13.98 -6.81 -8.97
CA PRO A 161 -15.43 -6.82 -8.82
C PRO A 161 -15.89 -5.96 -7.65
N GLY A 162 -17.11 -5.42 -7.72
CA GLY A 162 -17.76 -4.80 -6.56
C GLY A 162 -18.13 -5.84 -5.49
N GLN A 163 -18.49 -5.34 -4.30
CA GLN A 163 -18.98 -6.17 -3.19
C GLN A 163 -17.99 -7.21 -2.66
N LEU A 164 -16.69 -6.94 -2.75
CA LEU A 164 -15.65 -7.83 -2.19
C LEU A 164 -15.53 -7.74 -0.67
N PHE A 165 -16.01 -6.67 -0.06
CA PHE A 165 -15.94 -6.46 1.39
C PHE A 165 -17.33 -6.54 2.02
N TYR A 166 -17.42 -7.18 3.19
CA TYR A 166 -18.68 -7.29 3.94
C TYR A 166 -19.27 -5.94 4.37
N THR A 167 -18.40 -4.96 4.64
CA THR A 167 -18.77 -3.66 5.20
C THR A 167 -19.00 -2.56 4.17
N THR A 168 -18.63 -2.78 2.91
CA THR A 168 -18.79 -1.79 1.86
C THR A 168 -18.99 -2.42 0.49
N GLN A 169 -19.86 -1.80 -0.31
CA GLN A 169 -20.11 -2.19 -1.70
C GLN A 169 -19.23 -1.42 -2.70
N ILE A 170 -18.33 -0.55 -2.20
CA ILE A 170 -17.50 0.29 -3.05
C ILE A 170 -16.64 -0.60 -3.96
N PRO A 171 -16.67 -0.39 -5.28
CA PRO A 171 -15.73 -1.05 -6.19
C PRO A 171 -14.30 -0.62 -5.88
N VAL A 172 -13.39 -1.57 -5.88
CA VAL A 172 -11.99 -1.33 -5.52
C VAL A 172 -11.05 -1.75 -6.65
N CYS A 173 -9.83 -1.25 -6.56
CA CYS A 173 -8.73 -1.63 -7.43
C CYS A 173 -7.47 -1.93 -6.62
N LEU A 174 -6.62 -2.74 -7.20
CA LEU A 174 -5.26 -2.93 -6.70
C LEU A 174 -4.31 -2.02 -7.47
N TRP A 175 -3.44 -1.37 -6.74
CA TRP A 175 -2.30 -0.65 -7.26
C TRP A 175 -1.03 -1.43 -6.94
N PHE A 176 -0.17 -1.58 -7.93
CA PHE A 176 1.19 -2.09 -7.74
C PHE A 176 2.17 -1.02 -8.19
N LEU A 177 3.01 -0.60 -7.27
CA LEU A 177 4.05 0.39 -7.51
C LEU A 177 5.42 -0.24 -7.30
N THR A 178 6.39 0.16 -8.11
CA THR A 178 7.80 -0.19 -7.93
C THR A 178 8.69 0.97 -8.37
N LYS A 179 9.87 1.09 -7.79
CA LYS A 179 10.89 2.06 -8.23
C LYS A 179 11.83 1.49 -9.28
N ASN A 180 11.82 0.17 -9.47
CA ASN A 180 12.70 -0.48 -10.43
C ASN A 180 11.90 -1.42 -11.34
N LYS A 181 11.82 -1.06 -12.62
CA LYS A 181 11.22 -1.87 -13.69
C LYS A 181 12.27 -2.44 -14.65
N GLN A 182 13.55 -2.15 -14.44
CA GLN A 182 14.64 -2.64 -15.27
C GLN A 182 14.94 -4.12 -15.00
N VAL A 183 15.53 -4.77 -15.99
CA VAL A 183 16.14 -6.09 -15.80
C VAL A 183 17.34 -5.93 -14.86
N VAL A 184 17.38 -6.69 -13.78
CA VAL A 184 18.56 -6.76 -12.91
C VAL A 184 19.49 -7.83 -13.46
N GLU A 185 20.58 -7.40 -14.11
CA GLU A 185 21.62 -8.34 -14.56
C GLU A 185 22.23 -9.10 -13.37
N GLY A 186 22.39 -10.41 -13.52
CA GLY A 186 23.05 -11.25 -12.52
C GLY A 186 22.15 -12.03 -11.57
N HIS A 187 20.84 -11.89 -11.63
CA HIS A 187 19.89 -12.75 -10.91
C HIS A 187 19.22 -13.70 -11.91
N SER A 188 19.82 -14.87 -12.10
CA SER A 188 19.37 -15.88 -13.08
C SER A 188 17.98 -16.48 -12.80
N GLU A 189 17.33 -16.14 -11.69
CA GLU A 189 16.02 -16.67 -11.30
C GLU A 189 14.84 -15.72 -11.61
N SER A 190 15.07 -14.46 -11.92
CA SER A 190 13.99 -13.53 -12.29
C SER A 190 14.01 -13.29 -13.80
N ASN A 191 13.23 -14.06 -14.53
CA ASN A 191 12.95 -13.87 -15.97
C ASN A 191 12.08 -12.62 -16.23
N HIS A 192 12.33 -11.51 -15.52
CA HIS A 192 11.58 -10.28 -15.73
C HIS A 192 12.19 -9.50 -16.89
N ARG A 193 11.36 -9.23 -17.91
CA ARG A 193 11.74 -8.31 -18.98
C ARG A 193 11.80 -6.85 -18.46
N ASP A 194 12.48 -5.99 -19.16
CA ASP A 194 12.41 -4.56 -18.93
C ASP A 194 10.97 -4.08 -19.17
N ARG A 195 10.43 -3.33 -18.20
CA ARG A 195 9.09 -2.77 -18.22
C ARG A 195 9.08 -1.26 -18.03
N GLN A 196 10.23 -0.59 -18.23
CA GLN A 196 10.30 0.86 -18.14
C GLN A 196 9.29 1.52 -19.10
N GLY A 197 8.59 2.54 -18.62
CA GLY A 197 7.57 3.25 -19.37
C GLY A 197 6.29 2.47 -19.64
N GLU A 198 6.15 1.25 -19.09
CA GLU A 198 4.95 0.43 -19.26
C GLU A 198 4.13 0.35 -17.98
N THR A 199 2.81 0.28 -18.11
CA THR A 199 1.87 -0.03 -17.02
C THR A 199 0.89 -1.08 -17.50
N LEU A 200 0.77 -2.18 -16.74
CA LEU A 200 -0.20 -3.23 -17.03
C LEU A 200 -1.56 -2.88 -16.42
N PHE A 201 -2.63 -2.93 -17.21
CA PHE A 201 -3.99 -2.82 -16.73
C PHE A 201 -4.72 -4.15 -16.88
N ILE A 202 -5.34 -4.63 -15.79
CA ILE A 202 -6.11 -5.87 -15.76
C ILE A 202 -7.53 -5.56 -15.29
N ASP A 203 -8.52 -5.94 -16.07
CA ASP A 203 -9.93 -5.83 -15.70
C ASP A 203 -10.49 -7.20 -15.32
N VAL A 204 -10.66 -7.44 -14.02
CA VAL A 204 -11.24 -8.69 -13.50
C VAL A 204 -12.65 -8.49 -12.94
N ARG A 205 -13.31 -7.35 -13.22
CA ARG A 205 -14.63 -7.03 -12.66
C ARG A 205 -15.71 -8.06 -13.01
N ASN A 206 -15.56 -8.75 -14.11
CA ASN A 206 -16.48 -9.79 -14.56
C ASN A 206 -15.95 -11.22 -14.35
N MET A 207 -14.74 -11.39 -13.82
CA MET A 207 -14.20 -12.71 -13.51
C MET A 207 -14.78 -13.20 -12.18
N GLY A 208 -15.25 -14.45 -12.15
CA GLY A 208 -15.78 -15.09 -10.94
C GLY A 208 -17.30 -15.08 -10.80
N ARG A 209 -18.05 -14.45 -11.68
CA ARG A 209 -19.54 -14.56 -11.68
C ARG A 209 -20.06 -15.95 -12.07
N ALA A 210 -19.24 -16.80 -12.65
CA ALA A 210 -19.64 -18.12 -13.16
C ALA A 210 -19.65 -19.25 -12.12
N TRP A 211 -19.27 -18.99 -10.87
CA TRP A 211 -19.10 -20.05 -9.86
C TRP A 211 -20.19 -20.07 -8.78
N TRP A 212 -21.20 -19.20 -8.85
CA TRP A 212 -22.26 -19.06 -7.84
C TRP A 212 -23.66 -19.07 -8.44
N THR A 213 -23.89 -19.82 -9.51
CA THR A 213 -25.23 -20.18 -10.02
C THR A 213 -25.52 -21.64 -9.78
#